data_29ba915b7fe5e1e66a43dc8dee5dde3f
#
_entry.id   29ba915b7fe5e1e66a43dc8dee5dde3f
#
_cell.length_a   1.000
_cell.length_b   1.000
_cell.length_c   1.000
_cell.angle_alpha   90.00
_cell.angle_beta   90.00
_cell.angle_gamma   90.00
#
_symmetry.space_group_name_H-M   'P 1'
#
loop_
_entity.id
_entity.type
_entity.pdbx_description
1 polymer ?
#
loop_
_entity_poly.entity_id
_entity_poly.type
_entity_poly.pdbx_seq_one_letter_code
_entity_poly.pdbx_strand_id
1 'polypeptide(L)'
;MFTGLIEEVGVVKEISNKGDNLRLTLAANKIMDDMSMGSSIAIDGTCLSVVKYTNKTFEVDVSEETVKKTTIGGFKSGRKVNLERALKVGSRLGGHFVTGHVDGIGKITKFDKAVDGAYLSIKAPEDTIKYMVYKGSVAIDGISLTVASVESDSITIALIPHTIEMTNLKEKSIGEKVNIECDIIGKYIERFVNPITDTKHSTLNIDFLKSHGYIT
;
A
#
# COMPACT_ATOMS: atom_id res chain seq x y z
N MET A 1 -0.27 9.22 -7.00
CA MET A 1 -1.30 8.20 -7.26
C MET A 1 -0.76 7.22 -8.29
N PHE A 2 -1.07 5.94 -8.16
CA PHE A 2 -0.54 4.82 -8.93
C PHE A 2 -1.70 3.92 -9.38
N THR A 3 -1.41 2.89 -10.14
CA THR A 3 -2.39 1.94 -10.69
C THR A 3 -2.31 0.56 -10.04
N GLY A 4 -1.19 0.26 -9.38
CA GLY A 4 -0.85 -1.07 -8.90
C GLY A 4 -0.35 -2.02 -10.00
N LEU A 5 0.06 -1.46 -11.15
CA LEU A 5 0.70 -2.21 -12.22
C LEU A 5 2.22 -1.97 -12.16
N ILE A 6 2.93 -2.97 -11.69
CA ILE A 6 4.38 -2.86 -11.49
C ILE A 6 5.09 -2.71 -12.84
N GLU A 7 5.93 -1.68 -12.95
CA GLU A 7 6.68 -1.40 -14.17
C GLU A 7 7.99 -2.18 -14.24
N GLU A 8 8.65 -2.35 -13.07
CA GLU A 8 9.89 -3.12 -12.97
C GLU A 8 10.15 -3.56 -11.52
N VAL A 9 10.99 -4.57 -11.35
CA VAL A 9 11.54 -4.97 -10.06
C VAL A 9 12.94 -4.38 -9.91
N GLY A 10 13.05 -3.36 -9.06
CA GLY A 10 14.31 -2.72 -8.72
C GLY A 10 15.06 -3.44 -7.60
N VAL A 11 16.28 -2.95 -7.30
CA VAL A 11 17.14 -3.53 -6.26
C VAL A 11 17.60 -2.45 -5.29
N VAL A 12 17.39 -2.66 -4.00
CA VAL A 12 17.97 -1.81 -2.94
C VAL A 12 19.50 -1.99 -2.95
N LYS A 13 20.23 -0.92 -3.20
CA LYS A 13 21.70 -0.91 -3.24
C LYS A 13 22.30 -0.55 -1.90
N GLU A 14 21.76 0.47 -1.28
CA GLU A 14 22.29 1.02 -0.04
C GLU A 14 21.15 1.54 0.84
N ILE A 15 21.35 1.43 2.13
CA ILE A 15 20.46 1.98 3.16
C ILE A 15 21.37 2.73 4.14
N SER A 16 21.12 4.01 4.32
CA SER A 16 21.85 4.83 5.28
C SER A 16 20.91 5.55 6.25
N ASN A 17 21.33 5.68 7.49
CA ASN A 17 20.60 6.44 8.49
C ASN A 17 20.84 7.94 8.28
N LYS A 18 19.77 8.72 8.39
CA LYS A 18 19.80 10.18 8.31
C LYS A 18 19.02 10.77 9.49
N GLY A 19 19.63 10.74 10.66
CA GLY A 19 18.92 10.99 11.91
C GLY A 19 17.90 9.89 12.18
N ASP A 20 16.64 10.27 12.43
CA ASP A 20 15.51 9.34 12.62
C ASP A 20 14.92 8.80 11.31
N ASN A 21 15.37 9.34 10.17
CA ASN A 21 14.94 8.94 8.84
C ASN A 21 15.93 7.95 8.20
N LEU A 22 15.47 7.24 7.16
CA LEU A 22 16.34 6.43 6.32
C LEU A 22 16.51 7.08 4.94
N ARG A 23 17.66 6.91 4.33
CA ARG A 23 17.85 7.12 2.90
C ARG A 23 18.06 5.78 2.21
N LEU A 24 17.29 5.53 1.16
CA LEU A 24 17.43 4.36 0.31
C LEU A 24 18.03 4.78 -1.02
N THR A 25 19.03 4.04 -1.48
CA THR A 25 19.52 4.09 -2.86
C THR A 25 19.04 2.84 -3.58
N LEU A 26 18.32 3.01 -4.68
CA LEU A 26 17.76 1.91 -5.46
C LEU A 26 18.35 1.93 -6.88
N ALA A 27 18.64 0.75 -7.42
CA ALA A 27 18.94 0.56 -8.82
C ALA A 27 17.66 0.20 -9.58
N ALA A 28 17.47 0.88 -10.71
CA ALA A 28 16.37 0.66 -11.64
C ALA A 28 16.85 0.90 -13.08
N ASN A 29 16.03 0.56 -14.04
CA ASN A 29 16.35 0.73 -15.45
C ASN A 29 15.19 1.39 -16.20
N LYS A 30 14.04 0.72 -16.29
CA LYS A 30 12.89 1.15 -17.09
C LYS A 30 12.27 2.45 -16.58
N ILE A 31 12.13 2.61 -15.26
CA ILE A 31 11.51 3.81 -14.67
C ILE A 31 12.44 5.04 -14.68
N MET A 32 13.71 4.86 -15.09
CA MET A 32 14.67 5.95 -15.14
C MET A 32 14.48 6.89 -16.34
N ASP A 33 13.73 6.47 -17.36
CA ASP A 33 13.61 7.20 -18.65
C ASP A 33 13.05 8.63 -18.51
N ASP A 34 12.17 8.87 -17.55
CA ASP A 34 11.58 10.19 -17.27
C ASP A 34 11.72 10.61 -15.79
N MET A 35 12.73 10.08 -15.12
CA MET A 35 13.03 10.41 -13.73
C MET A 35 13.39 11.87 -13.56
N SER A 36 12.82 12.51 -12.54
CA SER A 36 13.16 13.87 -12.14
C SER A 36 13.18 14.03 -10.62
N MET A 37 13.82 15.08 -10.14
CA MET A 37 13.77 15.45 -8.72
C MET A 37 12.33 15.73 -8.32
N GLY A 38 11.91 15.17 -7.19
CA GLY A 38 10.53 15.27 -6.69
C GLY A 38 9.55 14.31 -7.33
N SER A 39 9.95 13.48 -8.31
CA SER A 39 9.09 12.43 -8.85
C SER A 39 8.63 11.49 -7.74
N SER A 40 7.34 11.14 -7.73
CA SER A 40 6.80 10.13 -6.83
C SER A 40 6.96 8.74 -7.43
N ILE A 41 7.56 7.83 -6.68
CA ILE A 41 7.73 6.42 -7.04
C ILE A 41 7.12 5.57 -5.93
N ALA A 42 6.29 4.59 -6.28
CA ALA A 42 5.85 3.55 -5.35
C ALA A 42 6.94 2.47 -5.25
N ILE A 43 7.43 2.22 -4.03
CA ILE A 43 8.44 1.21 -3.71
C ILE A 43 7.78 0.18 -2.79
N ASP A 44 7.56 -1.04 -3.28
CA ASP A 44 6.69 -2.03 -2.61
C ASP A 44 5.38 -1.37 -2.12
N GLY A 45 4.76 -0.53 -2.97
CA GLY A 45 3.53 0.18 -2.69
C GLY A 45 3.66 1.42 -1.79
N THR A 46 4.85 1.78 -1.35
CA THR A 46 5.08 2.98 -0.53
C THR A 46 5.46 4.16 -1.43
N CYS A 47 4.65 5.22 -1.43
CA CYS A 47 4.90 6.44 -2.20
C CYS A 47 6.05 7.24 -1.57
N LEU A 48 7.14 7.40 -2.31
CA LEU A 48 8.32 8.13 -1.89
C LEU A 48 8.78 9.10 -2.98
N SER A 49 9.32 10.26 -2.57
CA SER A 49 9.80 11.28 -3.49
C SER A 49 11.29 11.13 -3.77
N VAL A 50 11.66 11.22 -5.03
CA VAL A 50 13.04 11.17 -5.48
C VAL A 50 13.78 12.42 -5.03
N VAL A 51 14.89 12.25 -4.31
CA VAL A 51 15.74 13.35 -3.82
C VAL A 51 17.08 13.45 -4.53
N LYS A 52 17.47 12.40 -5.28
CA LYS A 52 18.65 12.40 -6.14
C LYS A 52 18.54 11.24 -7.14
N TYR A 53 19.11 11.37 -8.31
CA TYR A 53 19.15 10.29 -9.29
C TYR A 53 20.37 10.39 -10.23
N THR A 54 20.65 9.27 -10.87
CA THR A 54 21.63 9.09 -11.95
C THR A 54 20.95 8.35 -13.09
N ASN A 55 21.68 7.90 -14.08
CA ASN A 55 21.11 7.09 -15.17
C ASN A 55 20.69 5.67 -14.76
N LYS A 56 21.09 5.19 -13.58
CA LYS A 56 20.87 3.79 -13.14
C LYS A 56 20.41 3.67 -11.70
N THR A 57 20.40 4.75 -10.94
CA THR A 57 20.02 4.75 -9.53
C THR A 57 19.24 5.99 -9.15
N PHE A 58 18.38 5.86 -8.16
CA PHE A 58 17.74 7.00 -7.52
C PHE A 58 17.75 6.84 -6.00
N GLU A 59 17.66 7.96 -5.30
CA GLU A 59 17.63 8.02 -3.84
C GLU A 59 16.30 8.62 -3.38
N VAL A 60 15.78 8.08 -2.28
CA VAL A 60 14.58 8.57 -1.60
C VAL A 60 14.84 8.69 -0.10
N ASP A 61 14.25 9.70 0.54
CA ASP A 61 14.22 9.81 1.99
C ASP A 61 12.93 9.18 2.53
N VAL A 62 13.04 8.40 3.59
CA VAL A 62 11.93 7.68 4.23
C VAL A 62 11.80 8.18 5.65
N SER A 63 10.63 8.73 6.00
CA SER A 63 10.34 9.23 7.35
C SER A 63 10.29 8.09 8.37
N GLU A 64 10.56 8.40 9.64
CA GLU A 64 10.43 7.46 10.75
C GLU A 64 9.05 6.77 10.79
N GLU A 65 7.98 7.54 10.56
CA GLU A 65 6.62 6.98 10.52
C GLU A 65 6.47 5.94 9.41
N THR A 66 6.96 6.24 8.20
CA THR A 66 6.93 5.31 7.06
C THR A 66 7.76 4.05 7.35
N VAL A 67 8.92 4.20 7.98
CA VAL A 67 9.77 3.07 8.42
C VAL A 67 9.01 2.16 9.39
N LYS A 68 8.24 2.71 10.32
CA LYS A 68 7.47 1.95 11.32
C LYS A 68 6.23 1.26 10.71
N LYS A 69 5.58 1.91 9.74
CA LYS A 69 4.30 1.46 9.17
C LYS A 69 4.43 0.57 7.93
N THR A 70 5.62 0.42 7.39
CA THR A 70 5.86 -0.34 6.16
C THR A 70 6.95 -1.38 6.34
N THR A 71 7.08 -2.27 5.35
CA THR A 71 8.16 -3.27 5.32
C THR A 71 9.54 -2.67 5.11
N ILE A 72 9.64 -1.37 4.76
CA ILE A 72 10.91 -0.68 4.45
C ILE A 72 11.90 -0.74 5.62
N GLY A 73 11.42 -0.67 6.86
CA GLY A 73 12.27 -0.79 8.06
C GLY A 73 13.05 -2.10 8.15
N GLY A 74 12.61 -3.14 7.44
CA GLY A 74 13.30 -4.44 7.36
C GLY A 74 14.13 -4.65 6.10
N PHE A 75 14.29 -3.64 5.24
CA PHE A 75 15.03 -3.79 3.99
C PHE A 75 16.53 -4.01 4.26
N LYS A 76 17.17 -4.69 3.32
CA LYS A 76 18.60 -4.92 3.28
C LYS A 76 19.12 -4.70 1.86
N SER A 77 20.42 -4.40 1.72
CA SER A 77 21.05 -4.35 0.40
C SER A 77 20.86 -5.67 -0.33
N GLY A 78 20.57 -5.60 -1.63
CA GLY A 78 20.23 -6.73 -2.49
C GLY A 78 18.74 -7.08 -2.53
N ARG A 79 17.89 -6.51 -1.64
CA ARG A 79 16.44 -6.78 -1.69
C ARG A 79 15.85 -6.29 -3.00
N LYS A 80 15.02 -7.13 -3.60
CA LYS A 80 14.21 -6.79 -4.77
C LYS A 80 12.89 -6.17 -4.33
N VAL A 81 12.49 -5.11 -4.99
CA VAL A 81 11.29 -4.31 -4.68
C VAL A 81 10.52 -3.98 -5.94
N ASN A 82 9.21 -3.97 -5.85
CA ASN A 82 8.32 -3.52 -6.92
C ASN A 82 8.43 -2.00 -7.08
N LEU A 83 8.51 -1.53 -8.32
CA LEU A 83 8.59 -0.12 -8.65
C LEU A 83 7.49 0.26 -9.64
N GLU A 84 6.81 1.37 -9.34
CA GLU A 84 5.83 1.99 -10.23
C GLU A 84 5.97 3.52 -10.14
N ARG A 85 5.99 4.20 -11.30
CA ARG A 85 5.94 5.66 -11.37
C ARG A 85 4.51 6.17 -11.15
N ALA A 86 4.39 7.41 -10.70
CA ALA A 86 3.09 8.06 -10.59
C ALA A 86 2.35 8.06 -11.93
N LEU A 87 1.04 7.80 -11.88
CA LEU A 87 0.16 7.77 -13.04
C LEU A 87 0.18 9.13 -13.78
N LYS A 88 0.46 9.12 -15.07
CA LYS A 88 0.36 10.32 -15.94
C LYS A 88 -1.09 10.59 -16.32
N VAL A 89 -1.46 11.86 -16.38
CA VAL A 89 -2.78 12.28 -16.90
C VAL A 89 -2.94 11.76 -18.32
N GLY A 90 -4.08 11.13 -18.61
CA GLY A 90 -4.36 10.53 -19.91
C GLY A 90 -3.90 9.08 -20.08
N SER A 91 -3.17 8.51 -19.12
CA SER A 91 -2.82 7.08 -19.11
C SER A 91 -4.03 6.21 -18.70
N ARG A 92 -3.97 4.92 -19.07
CA ARG A 92 -4.99 3.94 -18.65
C ARG A 92 -4.83 3.59 -17.20
N LEU A 93 -5.95 3.46 -16.46
CA LEU A 93 -6.01 2.88 -15.14
C LEU A 93 -6.30 1.38 -15.29
N GLY A 94 -5.24 0.56 -15.37
CA GLY A 94 -5.36 -0.88 -15.62
C GLY A 94 -5.57 -1.73 -14.36
N GLY A 95 -5.34 -1.16 -13.17
CA GLY A 95 -5.60 -1.77 -11.86
C GLY A 95 -6.71 -1.03 -11.12
N HIS A 96 -6.40 -0.49 -9.94
CA HIS A 96 -7.31 0.37 -9.17
C HIS A 96 -6.58 1.62 -8.66
N PHE A 97 -7.26 2.49 -7.93
CA PHE A 97 -6.64 3.69 -7.35
C PHE A 97 -5.73 3.30 -6.18
N VAL A 98 -4.43 3.26 -6.42
CA VAL A 98 -3.39 3.05 -5.40
C VAL A 98 -2.76 4.38 -5.07
N THR A 99 -2.79 4.77 -3.79
CA THR A 99 -2.27 6.07 -3.34
C THR A 99 -0.80 6.00 -2.97
N GLY A 100 -0.32 4.82 -2.63
CA GLY A 100 1.01 4.59 -2.08
C GLY A 100 1.07 4.81 -0.55
N HIS A 101 -0.08 4.83 0.10
CA HIS A 101 -0.21 5.01 1.54
C HIS A 101 -0.59 3.68 2.20
N VAL A 102 0.44 2.96 2.62
CA VAL A 102 0.31 1.63 3.24
C VAL A 102 -0.53 1.71 4.52
N ASP A 103 -1.55 0.86 4.62
CA ASP A 103 -2.43 0.78 5.79
C ASP A 103 -1.91 -0.16 6.87
N GLY A 104 -1.18 -1.19 6.45
CA GLY A 104 -0.65 -2.16 7.39
C GLY A 104 0.34 -3.14 6.77
N ILE A 105 0.94 -3.93 7.64
CA ILE A 105 1.87 -4.98 7.25
C ILE A 105 1.18 -6.32 7.44
N GLY A 106 1.01 -7.08 6.35
CA GLY A 106 0.55 -8.46 6.38
C GLY A 106 1.71 -9.45 6.43
N LYS A 107 1.37 -10.71 6.68
CA LYS A 107 2.32 -11.83 6.66
C LYS A 107 1.81 -12.95 5.77
N ILE A 108 2.62 -13.40 4.83
CA ILE A 108 2.30 -14.54 3.97
C ILE A 108 2.22 -15.80 4.83
N THR A 109 1.06 -16.46 4.83
CA THR A 109 0.81 -17.68 5.59
C THR A 109 0.78 -18.92 4.70
N LYS A 110 0.43 -18.73 3.40
CA LYS A 110 0.34 -19.80 2.42
C LYS A 110 0.68 -19.26 1.04
N PHE A 111 1.36 -20.06 0.23
CA PHE A 111 1.67 -19.73 -1.16
C PHE A 111 1.64 -21.01 -1.98
N ASP A 112 0.45 -21.39 -2.45
CA ASP A 112 0.19 -22.60 -3.22
C ASP A 112 0.37 -22.30 -4.69
N LYS A 113 1.53 -22.65 -5.23
CA LYS A 113 1.86 -22.49 -6.66
C LYS A 113 1.27 -23.66 -7.46
N ALA A 114 0.61 -23.37 -8.56
CA ALA A 114 0.08 -24.32 -9.54
C ALA A 114 0.58 -23.94 -10.94
N VAL A 115 0.33 -24.80 -11.93
CA VAL A 115 0.75 -24.57 -13.33
C VAL A 115 0.12 -23.28 -13.88
N ASP A 116 -1.15 -23.05 -13.54
CA ASP A 116 -1.95 -21.94 -14.10
C ASP A 116 -2.02 -20.71 -13.18
N GLY A 117 -1.14 -20.63 -12.17
CA GLY A 117 -1.11 -19.49 -11.24
C GLY A 117 -0.76 -19.89 -9.83
N ALA A 118 -1.28 -19.15 -8.85
CA ALA A 118 -1.10 -19.48 -7.44
C ALA A 118 -2.24 -18.89 -6.58
N TYR A 119 -2.39 -19.46 -5.38
CA TYR A 119 -3.15 -18.84 -4.30
C TYR A 119 -2.21 -18.35 -3.21
N LEU A 120 -2.32 -17.07 -2.89
CA LEU A 120 -1.50 -16.40 -1.86
C LEU A 120 -2.41 -16.02 -0.70
N SER A 121 -2.21 -16.65 0.48
CA SER A 121 -2.94 -16.28 1.70
C SER A 121 -2.06 -15.38 2.58
N ILE A 122 -2.65 -14.29 3.04
CA ILE A 122 -1.97 -13.26 3.82
C ILE A 122 -2.79 -13.02 5.09
N LYS A 123 -2.16 -13.23 6.25
CA LYS A 123 -2.68 -12.72 7.50
C LYS A 123 -2.52 -11.22 7.53
N ALA A 124 -3.61 -10.50 7.78
CA ALA A 124 -3.66 -9.05 7.71
C ALA A 124 -4.12 -8.42 9.04
N PRO A 125 -3.75 -7.19 9.35
CA PRO A 125 -4.27 -6.46 10.51
C PRO A 125 -5.80 -6.33 10.46
N GLU A 126 -6.46 -6.39 11.61
CA GLU A 126 -7.91 -6.28 11.73
C GLU A 126 -8.45 -4.99 11.09
N ASP A 127 -7.73 -3.88 11.29
CA ASP A 127 -8.09 -2.57 10.72
C ASP A 127 -8.09 -2.55 9.19
N THR A 128 -7.42 -3.50 8.54
CA THR A 128 -7.40 -3.61 7.07
C THR A 128 -8.45 -4.58 6.55
N ILE A 129 -8.74 -5.66 7.28
CA ILE A 129 -9.70 -6.70 6.87
C ILE A 129 -11.10 -6.14 6.60
N LYS A 130 -11.54 -5.18 7.41
CA LYS A 130 -12.87 -4.56 7.27
C LYS A 130 -13.11 -3.88 5.90
N TYR A 131 -12.04 -3.52 5.18
CA TYR A 131 -12.12 -2.94 3.84
C TYR A 131 -12.00 -3.97 2.72
N MET A 132 -11.72 -5.24 3.07
CA MET A 132 -11.56 -6.29 2.08
C MET A 132 -12.92 -6.89 1.73
N VAL A 133 -13.21 -6.99 0.43
CA VAL A 133 -14.44 -7.60 -0.05
C VAL A 133 -14.12 -8.65 -1.10
N TYR A 134 -14.90 -9.73 -1.13
CA TYR A 134 -14.80 -10.76 -2.16
C TYR A 134 -14.91 -10.14 -3.55
N LYS A 135 -13.95 -10.46 -4.44
CA LYS A 135 -13.78 -9.86 -5.78
C LYS A 135 -13.45 -8.37 -5.78
N GLY A 136 -13.19 -7.77 -4.63
CA GLY A 136 -12.66 -6.41 -4.55
C GLY A 136 -11.17 -6.34 -4.85
N SER A 137 -10.65 -5.11 -4.90
CA SER A 137 -9.24 -4.83 -5.12
C SER A 137 -8.51 -4.58 -3.81
N VAL A 138 -7.24 -4.95 -3.80
CA VAL A 138 -6.28 -4.64 -2.73
C VAL A 138 -4.89 -4.47 -3.35
N ALA A 139 -4.06 -3.57 -2.83
CA ALA A 139 -2.67 -3.49 -3.23
C ALA A 139 -1.79 -4.24 -2.21
N ILE A 140 -1.02 -5.21 -2.70
CA ILE A 140 -0.03 -5.98 -1.92
C ILE A 140 1.37 -5.69 -2.48
N ASP A 141 2.25 -5.13 -1.65
CA ASP A 141 3.55 -4.60 -2.11
C ASP A 141 3.39 -3.74 -3.38
N GLY A 142 2.30 -2.95 -3.45
CA GLY A 142 1.97 -2.08 -4.58
C GLY A 142 1.31 -2.77 -5.76
N ILE A 143 1.14 -4.09 -5.74
CA ILE A 143 0.52 -4.84 -6.83
C ILE A 143 -1.00 -4.82 -6.66
N SER A 144 -1.74 -4.33 -7.65
CA SER A 144 -3.21 -4.40 -7.70
C SER A 144 -3.66 -5.84 -7.90
N LEU A 145 -4.36 -6.39 -6.92
CA LEU A 145 -4.76 -7.79 -6.88
C LEU A 145 -6.25 -7.94 -6.52
N THR A 146 -6.85 -9.02 -7.00
CA THR A 146 -8.25 -9.35 -6.71
C THR A 146 -8.34 -10.30 -5.52
N VAL A 147 -9.18 -9.96 -4.56
CA VAL A 147 -9.46 -10.79 -3.38
C VAL A 147 -10.32 -11.99 -3.77
N ALA A 148 -9.80 -13.20 -3.59
CA ALA A 148 -10.49 -14.45 -3.89
C ALA A 148 -11.29 -14.98 -2.69
N SER A 149 -10.87 -14.70 -1.45
CA SER A 149 -11.67 -14.94 -0.22
C SER A 149 -11.22 -14.03 0.90
N VAL A 150 -12.11 -13.78 1.84
CA VAL A 150 -11.87 -13.01 3.07
C VAL A 150 -12.29 -13.86 4.25
N GLU A 151 -11.41 -13.98 5.23
CA GLU A 151 -11.65 -14.64 6.51
C GLU A 151 -11.52 -13.62 7.65
N SER A 152 -11.68 -14.05 8.89
CA SER A 152 -11.66 -13.15 10.06
C SER A 152 -10.35 -12.38 10.24
N ASP A 153 -9.20 -12.98 9.87
CA ASP A 153 -7.87 -12.39 10.06
C ASP A 153 -6.95 -12.55 8.85
N SER A 154 -7.50 -12.98 7.71
CA SER A 154 -6.72 -13.23 6.50
C SER A 154 -7.51 -13.04 5.22
N ILE A 155 -6.78 -12.84 4.14
CA ILE A 155 -7.28 -12.81 2.77
C ILE A 155 -6.54 -13.83 1.92
N THR A 156 -7.23 -14.36 0.91
CA THR A 156 -6.60 -15.15 -0.14
C THR A 156 -6.76 -14.44 -1.48
N ILE A 157 -5.68 -14.43 -2.25
CA ILE A 157 -5.57 -13.78 -3.55
C ILE A 157 -5.28 -14.83 -4.60
N ALA A 158 -5.98 -14.78 -5.73
CA ALA A 158 -5.67 -15.57 -6.90
C ALA A 158 -4.66 -14.82 -7.79
N LEU A 159 -3.52 -15.43 -8.05
CA LEU A 159 -2.44 -14.87 -8.86
C LEU A 159 -2.32 -15.58 -10.20
N ILE A 160 -2.18 -14.81 -11.27
CA ILE A 160 -1.84 -15.34 -12.60
C ILE A 160 -0.30 -15.46 -12.74
N PRO A 161 0.21 -16.39 -13.57
CA PRO A 161 1.66 -16.61 -13.73
C PRO A 161 2.40 -15.31 -14.10
N HIS A 162 1.85 -14.50 -14.98
CA HIS A 162 2.45 -13.24 -15.41
C HIS A 162 2.70 -12.28 -14.23
N THR A 163 1.73 -12.13 -13.31
CA THR A 163 1.89 -11.27 -12.13
C THR A 163 3.05 -11.75 -11.24
N ILE A 164 3.17 -13.05 -11.04
CA ILE A 164 4.24 -13.63 -10.23
C ILE A 164 5.61 -13.34 -10.88
N GLU A 165 5.72 -13.55 -12.19
CA GLU A 165 6.99 -13.38 -12.93
C GLU A 165 7.45 -11.93 -13.02
N MET A 166 6.51 -10.98 -13.15
CA MET A 166 6.81 -9.56 -13.35
C MET A 166 6.96 -8.76 -12.06
N THR A 167 6.80 -9.40 -10.90
CA THR A 167 6.86 -8.73 -9.60
C THR A 167 7.80 -9.44 -8.62
N ASN A 168 8.05 -8.81 -7.47
CA ASN A 168 8.84 -9.41 -6.40
C ASN A 168 8.19 -10.65 -5.77
N LEU A 169 6.92 -10.96 -6.07
CA LEU A 169 6.23 -12.18 -5.60
C LEU A 169 6.94 -13.45 -6.02
N LYS A 170 7.70 -13.43 -7.12
CA LYS A 170 8.51 -14.54 -7.57
C LYS A 170 9.46 -15.07 -6.48
N GLU A 171 9.99 -14.15 -5.67
CA GLU A 171 10.99 -14.44 -4.65
C GLU A 171 10.42 -14.52 -3.23
N LYS A 172 9.12 -14.19 -3.08
CA LYS A 172 8.46 -14.26 -1.77
C LYS A 172 8.27 -15.68 -1.29
N SER A 173 8.35 -15.82 0.02
CA SER A 173 8.21 -17.07 0.75
C SER A 173 7.21 -16.96 1.90
N ILE A 174 6.70 -18.10 2.37
CA ILE A 174 5.86 -18.16 3.56
C ILE A 174 6.61 -17.56 4.76
N GLY A 175 5.93 -16.74 5.54
CA GLY A 175 6.49 -16.04 6.70
C GLY A 175 6.98 -14.62 6.40
N GLU A 176 7.17 -14.26 5.12
CA GLU A 176 7.58 -12.91 4.77
C GLU A 176 6.46 -11.88 4.95
N LYS A 177 6.88 -10.65 5.24
CA LYS A 177 5.99 -9.51 5.37
C LYS A 177 5.73 -8.84 4.02
N VAL A 178 4.53 -8.29 3.87
CA VAL A 178 4.08 -7.53 2.71
C VAL A 178 3.37 -6.26 3.16
N ASN A 179 3.48 -5.19 2.38
CA ASN A 179 2.69 -3.98 2.58
C ASN A 179 1.28 -4.22 2.05
N ILE A 180 0.27 -3.74 2.79
CA ILE A 180 -1.14 -3.79 2.40
C ILE A 180 -1.64 -2.36 2.29
N GLU A 181 -2.25 -2.02 1.16
CA GLU A 181 -3.05 -0.82 0.98
C GLU A 181 -4.45 -1.21 0.54
N CYS A 182 -5.45 -0.79 1.30
CA CYS A 182 -6.86 -1.02 1.01
C CYS A 182 -7.34 -0.07 -0.09
N ASP A 183 -8.32 -0.48 -0.87
CA ASP A 183 -8.94 0.41 -1.86
C ASP A 183 -9.50 1.66 -1.16
N ILE A 184 -9.05 2.82 -1.61
CA ILE A 184 -9.42 4.12 -1.03
C ILE A 184 -10.94 4.36 -1.04
N ILE A 185 -11.65 3.78 -1.99
CA ILE A 185 -13.11 3.90 -2.11
C ILE A 185 -13.79 3.34 -0.86
N GLY A 186 -13.32 2.19 -0.34
CA GLY A 186 -13.87 1.58 0.87
C GLY A 186 -13.76 2.50 2.10
N LYS A 187 -12.64 3.22 2.24
CA LYS A 187 -12.39 4.16 3.33
C LYS A 187 -13.32 5.38 3.26
N TYR A 188 -13.55 5.92 2.06
CA TYR A 188 -14.50 7.03 1.88
C TYR A 188 -15.93 6.58 2.15
N ILE A 189 -16.33 5.40 1.69
CA ILE A 189 -17.67 4.85 1.98
C ILE A 189 -17.86 4.70 3.48
N GLU A 190 -16.91 4.10 4.20
CA GLU A 190 -16.97 3.98 5.67
C GLU A 190 -17.17 5.34 6.33
N ARG A 191 -16.40 6.35 5.91
CA ARG A 191 -16.47 7.70 6.46
C ARG A 191 -17.82 8.36 6.24
N PHE A 192 -18.47 8.13 5.10
CA PHE A 192 -19.78 8.71 4.78
C PHE A 192 -20.94 7.94 5.41
N VAL A 193 -20.84 6.62 5.52
CA VAL A 193 -21.88 5.80 6.15
C VAL A 193 -21.83 5.90 7.68
N ASN A 194 -20.63 5.99 8.24
CA ASN A 194 -20.40 6.20 9.66
C ASN A 194 -19.83 7.62 9.89
N PRO A 195 -20.62 8.68 9.69
CA PRO A 195 -20.14 10.00 10.00
C PRO A 195 -19.74 10.00 11.47
N ILE A 196 -18.56 10.56 11.79
CA ILE A 196 -18.22 10.87 13.18
C ILE A 196 -19.29 11.87 13.60
N THR A 197 -20.32 11.38 14.28
CA THR A 197 -21.16 12.23 15.06
C THR A 197 -20.25 12.79 16.14
N ASP A 198 -19.81 14.03 15.92
CA ASP A 198 -19.13 14.80 16.94
C ASP A 198 -20.15 14.98 18.07
N THR A 199 -20.17 14.01 19.01
CA THR A 199 -21.01 14.06 20.20
C THR A 199 -20.51 15.12 21.18
N LYS A 200 -19.53 15.92 20.77
CA LYS A 200 -19.13 17.13 21.47
C LYS A 200 -20.00 18.29 20.93
N HIS A 201 -20.93 18.70 21.78
CA HIS A 201 -21.75 19.90 21.67
C HIS A 201 -23.08 19.81 20.91
N SER A 202 -23.97 18.94 21.37
CA SER A 202 -25.33 19.37 21.52
C SER A 202 -25.67 19.36 23.03
N THR A 203 -25.37 20.44 23.69
CA THR A 203 -25.91 20.74 25.03
C THR A 203 -27.42 21.02 24.97
N LEU A 204 -27.98 21.06 23.76
CA LEU A 204 -29.41 21.20 23.49
C LEU A 204 -30.09 19.83 23.62
N ASN A 205 -30.45 19.46 24.80
CA ASN A 205 -31.38 18.36 25.08
C ASN A 205 -32.71 18.88 25.58
N ILE A 206 -33.71 18.03 25.66
CA ILE A 206 -35.07 18.43 26.13
C ILE A 206 -35.03 19.07 27.51
N ASP A 207 -34.20 18.59 28.41
CA ASP A 207 -34.08 19.12 29.78
C ASP A 207 -33.44 20.51 29.76
N PHE A 208 -32.48 20.77 28.93
CA PHE A 208 -31.91 22.11 28.72
C PHE A 208 -32.97 23.07 28.18
N LEU A 209 -33.76 22.67 27.18
CA LEU A 209 -34.81 23.49 26.59
C LEU A 209 -35.91 23.79 27.61
N LYS A 210 -36.32 22.81 28.45
CA LYS A 210 -37.28 23.00 29.54
C LYS A 210 -36.74 23.95 30.59
N SER A 211 -35.48 23.75 31.05
CA SER A 211 -34.88 24.58 32.10
C SER A 211 -34.69 26.02 31.69
N HIS A 212 -34.66 26.32 30.39
CA HIS A 212 -34.53 27.67 29.83
C HIS A 212 -35.83 28.23 29.25
N GLY A 213 -36.97 27.53 29.45
CA GLY A 213 -38.30 28.05 29.09
C GLY A 213 -38.66 28.03 27.61
N TYR A 214 -37.97 27.25 26.81
CA TYR A 214 -38.24 27.09 25.37
C TYR A 214 -39.37 26.11 25.08
N ILE A 215 -39.60 25.15 25.98
CA ILE A 215 -40.69 24.18 25.89
C ILE A 215 -41.28 23.96 27.31
N THR A 216 -42.61 23.78 27.40
CA THR A 216 -43.36 23.48 28.64
C THR A 216 -43.52 21.95 28.79
#